data_7fca51e78aca93c0526a6a0e431bd25c
#
_entry.id   7fca51e78aca93c0526a6a0e431bd25c
#
_cell.length_a   1.000
_cell.length_b   1.000
_cell.length_c   1.000
_cell.angle_alpha   90.00
_cell.angle_beta   90.00
_cell.angle_gamma   90.00
#
_symmetry.space_group_name_H-M   'P 1'
#
loop_
_entity.id
_entity.type
_entity.pdbx_description
1 polymer ?
#
loop_
_entity_poly.entity_id
_entity_poly.type
_entity_poly.pdbx_seq_one_letter_code
_entity_poly.pdbx_strand_id
1 'polypeptide(L)'
;MKIAVTGATGHLGSRVVAHLQKKIDTKDIVALVHNKNHATALINEGLEIREIDFQKSESLEKAFVGIDTLVYVASKTYSVF
;
A
#
# COMPACT_ATOMS: atom_id res chain seq x y z
N MET A 1 -1.15 -7.05 -13.60
CA MET A 1 0.05 -6.76 -12.78
C MET A 1 -0.37 -6.02 -11.53
N LYS A 2 0.07 -6.48 -10.37
CA LYS A 2 -0.30 -5.84 -9.11
C LYS A 2 0.86 -5.04 -8.53
N ILE A 3 0.57 -3.81 -8.15
CA ILE A 3 1.53 -2.90 -7.53
C ILE A 3 1.09 -2.63 -6.11
N ALA A 4 1.94 -2.94 -5.15
CA ALA A 4 1.66 -2.68 -3.75
C ALA A 4 2.36 -1.41 -3.28
N VAL A 5 1.68 -0.64 -2.44
CA VAL A 5 2.21 0.60 -1.89
C VAL A 5 2.18 0.52 -0.37
N THR A 6 3.33 0.66 0.27
CA THR A 6 3.40 0.70 1.73
C THR A 6 3.01 2.10 2.21
N GLY A 7 2.50 2.18 3.43
CA GLY A 7 2.13 3.47 4.00
C GLY A 7 1.05 4.20 3.22
N ALA A 8 0.15 3.46 2.58
CA ALA A 8 -0.83 4.03 1.66
C ALA A 8 -1.81 5.00 2.32
N THR A 9 -2.03 4.89 3.62
CA THR A 9 -2.89 5.82 4.35
C THR A 9 -2.14 7.07 4.83
N GLY A 10 -0.82 7.08 4.70
CA GLY A 10 -0.02 8.21 5.09
C GLY A 10 -0.07 9.33 4.07
N HIS A 11 0.52 10.47 4.43
CA HIS A 11 0.48 11.66 3.60
C HIS A 11 1.15 11.44 2.24
N LEU A 12 2.35 10.90 2.23
CA LEU A 12 3.08 10.65 0.99
C LEU A 12 2.52 9.43 0.25
N GLY A 13 2.21 8.37 0.98
CA GLY A 13 1.69 7.14 0.38
C GLY A 13 0.37 7.36 -0.34
N SER A 14 -0.51 8.18 0.23
CA SER A 14 -1.79 8.49 -0.42
C SER A 14 -1.61 9.22 -1.74
N ARG A 15 -0.60 10.07 -1.83
CA ARG A 15 -0.27 10.76 -3.08
C ARG A 15 0.26 9.81 -4.13
N VAL A 16 1.08 8.84 -3.71
CA VAL A 16 1.58 7.81 -4.62
C VAL A 16 0.43 7.00 -5.18
N VAL A 17 -0.51 6.59 -4.31
CA VAL A 17 -1.69 5.86 -4.74
C VAL A 17 -2.50 6.67 -5.75
N ALA A 18 -2.76 7.95 -5.45
CA ALA A 18 -3.53 8.81 -6.34
C ALA A 18 -2.85 8.94 -7.70
N HIS A 19 -1.53 9.04 -7.72
CA HIS A 19 -0.78 9.13 -8.96
C HIS A 19 -0.88 7.83 -9.78
N LEU A 20 -0.79 6.69 -9.10
CA LEU A 20 -0.92 5.40 -9.77
C LEU A 20 -2.31 5.20 -10.35
N GLN A 21 -3.34 5.68 -9.67
CA GLN A 21 -4.72 5.56 -10.15
C GLN A 21 -4.95 6.26 -11.48
N LYS A 22 -4.11 7.21 -11.82
CA LYS A 22 -4.18 7.89 -13.12
C LYS A 22 -3.52 7.09 -14.24
N LYS A 23 -2.70 6.12 -13.90
CA LYS A 23 -1.89 5.39 -14.88
C LYS A 23 -2.29 3.94 -15.05
N ILE A 24 -2.85 3.33 -14.01
CA ILE A 24 -3.24 1.92 -14.03
C ILE A 24 -4.60 1.75 -13.39
N ASP A 25 -5.22 0.60 -13.63
CA ASP A 25 -6.52 0.31 -13.01
C ASP A 25 -6.40 0.23 -11.50
N THR A 26 -7.37 0.83 -10.82
CA THR A 26 -7.41 0.83 -9.35
C THR A 26 -7.37 -0.60 -8.78
N LYS A 27 -8.00 -1.55 -9.45
CA LYS A 27 -8.02 -2.96 -9.00
C LYS A 27 -6.64 -3.61 -8.98
N ASP A 28 -5.66 -3.01 -9.69
CA ASP A 28 -4.28 -3.52 -9.71
C ASP A 28 -3.42 -2.88 -8.63
N ILE A 29 -3.96 -1.96 -7.86
CA ILE A 29 -3.25 -1.29 -6.77
C ILE A 29 -3.61 -1.95 -5.46
N VAL A 30 -2.59 -2.36 -4.70
CA VAL A 30 -2.76 -2.96 -3.38
C VAL A 30 -2.21 -1.98 -2.34
N ALA A 31 -3.05 -1.58 -1.41
CA ALA A 31 -2.63 -0.70 -0.33
C ALA A 31 -2.20 -1.55 0.86
N LEU A 32 -0.95 -1.43 1.27
CA LEU A 32 -0.44 -2.09 2.46
C LEU A 32 -0.52 -1.10 3.62
N VAL A 33 -1.29 -1.46 4.62
CA VAL A 33 -1.57 -0.56 5.74
C VAL A 33 -1.37 -1.30 7.07
N HIS A 34 -1.10 -0.55 8.13
CA HIS A 34 -1.00 -1.12 9.47
C HIS A 34 -2.37 -1.43 10.06
N ASN A 35 -3.36 -0.63 9.72
CA ASN A 35 -4.69 -0.76 10.31
C ASN A 35 -5.74 -0.47 9.26
N LYS A 36 -6.53 -1.49 8.92
CA LYS A 36 -7.60 -1.37 7.93
C LYS A 36 -8.62 -0.30 8.29
N ASN A 37 -8.80 -0.03 9.57
CA ASN A 37 -9.78 0.97 10.00
C ASN A 37 -9.43 2.37 9.51
N HIS A 38 -8.17 2.62 9.19
CA HIS A 38 -7.74 3.91 8.66
C HIS A 38 -7.77 3.97 7.13
N ALA A 39 -8.20 2.89 6.49
CA ALA A 39 -8.16 2.77 5.04
C ALA A 39 -9.54 2.84 4.39
N THR A 40 -10.54 3.35 5.09
CA THR A 40 -11.92 3.37 4.60
C THR A 40 -12.04 4.08 3.26
N ALA A 41 -11.38 5.21 3.10
CA ALA A 41 -11.42 5.95 1.85
C ALA A 41 -10.85 5.13 0.68
N LEU A 42 -9.76 4.41 0.91
CA LEU A 42 -9.14 3.58 -0.11
C LEU A 42 -10.03 2.39 -0.47
N ILE A 43 -10.66 1.79 0.52
CA ILE A 43 -11.61 0.70 0.30
C ILE A 43 -12.76 1.18 -0.59
N ASN A 44 -13.29 2.37 -0.30
CA ASN A 44 -14.38 2.95 -1.06
C ASN A 44 -13.98 3.26 -2.51
N GLU A 45 -12.71 3.48 -2.76
CA GLU A 45 -12.21 3.71 -4.11
C GLU A 45 -11.95 2.41 -4.89
N GLY A 46 -12.09 1.27 -4.24
CA GLY A 46 -11.97 -0.03 -4.91
C GLY A 46 -10.58 -0.64 -4.86
N LEU A 47 -9.68 -0.10 -4.07
CA LEU A 47 -8.35 -0.70 -3.90
C LEU A 47 -8.43 -1.97 -3.08
N GLU A 48 -7.55 -2.89 -3.35
CA GLU A 48 -7.34 -4.03 -2.49
C GLU A 48 -6.52 -3.57 -1.28
N ILE A 49 -6.97 -3.90 -0.07
CA ILE A 49 -6.31 -3.49 1.16
C ILE A 49 -5.75 -4.73 1.85
N ARG A 50 -4.50 -4.68 2.24
CA ARG A 50 -3.87 -5.74 3.04
C ARG A 50 -3.23 -5.13 4.26
N GLU A 51 -3.48 -5.71 5.42
CA GLU A 51 -2.79 -5.31 6.65
C GLU A 51 -1.41 -5.93 6.69
N ILE A 52 -0.44 -5.16 7.14
CA ILE A 52 0.94 -5.59 7.20
C ILE A 52 1.54 -5.18 8.54
N ASP A 53 2.28 -6.12 9.15
CA ASP A 53 3.03 -5.86 10.36
C ASP A 53 4.48 -6.25 10.09
N PHE A 54 5.35 -5.27 10.03
CA PHE A 54 6.76 -5.49 9.71
C PHE A 54 7.50 -6.32 10.75
N GLN A 55 6.93 -6.47 11.94
CA GLN A 55 7.53 -7.28 12.99
C GLN A 55 7.19 -8.76 12.86
N LYS A 56 6.25 -9.10 11.98
CA LYS A 56 5.80 -10.47 11.77
C LYS A 56 6.10 -10.91 10.34
N SER A 57 7.03 -11.83 10.20
CA SER A 57 7.42 -12.33 8.87
C SER A 57 6.26 -12.99 8.12
N GLU A 58 5.37 -13.66 8.85
CA GLU A 58 4.19 -14.27 8.23
C GLU A 58 3.27 -13.23 7.60
N SER A 59 3.14 -12.09 8.25
CA SER A 59 2.34 -10.98 7.71
C SER A 59 2.94 -10.45 6.42
N LEU A 60 4.26 -10.35 6.36
CA LEU A 60 4.96 -9.89 5.16
C LEU A 60 4.76 -10.86 3.99
N GLU A 61 4.91 -12.15 4.25
CA GLU A 61 4.73 -13.16 3.21
C GLU A 61 3.33 -13.10 2.61
N LYS A 62 2.31 -13.02 3.46
CA LYS A 62 0.92 -12.94 3.02
C LYS A 62 0.64 -11.65 2.27
N ALA A 63 1.23 -10.55 2.73
CA ALA A 63 1.00 -9.25 2.12
C ALA A 63 1.57 -9.16 0.71
N PHE A 64 2.60 -9.94 0.41
CA PHE A 64 3.28 -9.87 -0.87
C PHE A 64 2.83 -10.92 -1.88
N VAL A 65 1.90 -11.78 -1.52
CA VAL A 65 1.39 -12.80 -2.45
C VAL A 65 0.76 -12.13 -3.67
N GLY A 66 1.22 -12.51 -4.84
CA GLY A 66 0.68 -11.99 -6.10
C GLY A 66 1.11 -10.57 -6.46
N ILE A 67 2.03 -9.99 -5.72
CA ILE A 67 2.51 -8.64 -5.96
C ILE A 67 3.70 -8.69 -6.93
N ASP A 68 3.62 -7.92 -8.00
CA ASP A 68 4.68 -7.84 -9.00
C ASP A 68 5.69 -6.73 -8.70
N THR A 69 5.21 -5.64 -8.13
CA THR A 69 6.06 -4.47 -7.83
C THR A 69 5.67 -3.90 -6.48
N LEU A 70 6.66 -3.57 -5.69
CA LEU A 70 6.46 -2.94 -4.39
C LEU A 70 7.00 -1.53 -4.42
N VAL A 71 6.14 -0.56 -4.07
CA VAL A 71 6.56 0.82 -3.85
C VAL A 71 6.68 1.01 -2.34
N TYR A 72 7.90 1.15 -1.88
CA TYR A 72 8.15 1.36 -0.46
C TYR A 72 8.13 2.84 -0.14
N VAL A 73 7.14 3.25 0.66
CA VAL A 73 7.02 4.63 1.09
C VAL A 73 7.34 4.69 2.57
N ALA A 74 8.40 5.40 2.92
CA ALA A 74 8.75 5.59 4.31
C ALA A 74 7.75 6.55 4.95
N SER A 75 7.27 6.18 6.13
CA SER A 75 6.30 7.01 6.83
C SER A 75 6.93 8.24 7.47
N LYS A 76 8.24 8.28 7.56
CA LYS A 76 8.97 9.42 8.13
C LYS A 76 9.92 9.98 7.12
N THR A 77 10.06 11.28 7.17
CA THR A 77 10.72 12.03 6.12
C THR A 77 12.23 11.94 6.09
N TYR A 78 12.85 11.36 7.08
CA TYR A 78 14.30 11.24 7.05
C TYR A 78 14.80 9.85 6.83
N SER A 79 14.05 9.04 6.25
CA SER A 79 14.56 7.74 5.83
C SER A 79 15.58 7.99 4.75
N VAL A 80 16.78 7.51 4.99
CA VAL A 80 17.87 7.70 4.05
C VAL A 80 18.22 6.34 3.48
N PHE A 81 18.14 6.24 2.21
CA PHE A 81 18.50 5.02 1.49
C PHE A 81 19.44 5.34 0.37
#